data_5bf4202d430c1b00e1871b13aa108ab0
#
_entry.id   5bf4202d430c1b00e1871b13aa108ab0
#
_cell.length_a   1.000
_cell.length_b   1.000
_cell.length_c   1.000
_cell.angle_alpha   90.00
_cell.angle_beta   90.00
_cell.angle_gamma   90.00
#
_symmetry.space_group_name_H-M   'P 1'
#
loop_
_entity.id
_entity.type
_entity.pdbx_description
1 polymer ?
#
loop_
_entity_poly.entity_id
_entity_poly.type
_entity_poly.pdbx_seq_one_letter_code
_entity_poly.pdbx_strand_id
1 'polypeptide(L)'
;CVACDTELLPGKQFCHACGAHAANACPSCGKPIDAGFRFCPECGAPSVAASSPNIATPTPSPAPSSPLARDIPAVLAAKIRASQGVIAGERKLVTVMFCDLVGSTAIAERLDPEEYRDLLEQYMAIAFREVYRVEGIITHLAGDGVMALFGAPVAHEDAPYRGVYAALAIRDALAQLSTQLRQAGGIELRVRIGVHTGPVVVGTVGSDLKMDYTAIGDTTNLSQRLQSVAEPGMVLISDATHRLVRGFFDVLPAQRFELKGKREPVVAFEVRGLAAATTPMAIAEARGLTPLVGRQEEIAQLAACFDRLAGSLAQVVAVVGDAGSGKSRLI
;
A
#
# COMPACT_ATOMS: atom_id res chain seq x y z
N CYS A 1 -45.15 -13.28 -20.83
CA CYS A 1 -43.72 -13.67 -20.84
C CYS A 1 -43.01 -12.97 -21.99
N VAL A 2 -41.98 -12.21 -21.71
CA VAL A 2 -41.23 -11.42 -22.72
C VAL A 2 -40.47 -12.32 -23.71
N ALA A 3 -40.18 -13.57 -23.33
CA ALA A 3 -39.42 -14.50 -24.17
C ALA A 3 -40.28 -15.33 -25.14
N CYS A 4 -41.54 -15.56 -24.86
CA CYS A 4 -42.39 -16.46 -25.66
C CYS A 4 -43.87 -16.00 -25.83
N ASP A 5 -44.16 -14.78 -25.41
CA ASP A 5 -45.48 -14.13 -25.49
C ASP A 5 -46.64 -14.86 -24.78
N THR A 6 -46.36 -15.89 -23.99
CA THR A 6 -47.35 -16.65 -23.24
C THR A 6 -47.77 -15.85 -22.00
N GLU A 7 -49.09 -15.84 -21.71
CA GLU A 7 -49.63 -15.19 -20.51
C GLU A 7 -49.06 -15.84 -19.22
N LEU A 8 -48.54 -15.04 -18.34
CA LEU A 8 -47.92 -15.53 -17.09
C LEU A 8 -48.96 -15.82 -16.03
N LEU A 9 -48.88 -16.99 -15.40
CA LEU A 9 -49.73 -17.32 -14.27
C LEU A 9 -49.40 -16.42 -13.05
N PRO A 10 -50.41 -15.87 -12.38
CA PRO A 10 -50.21 -15.01 -11.23
C PRO A 10 -49.37 -15.68 -10.13
N GLY A 11 -48.37 -15.00 -9.60
CA GLY A 11 -47.51 -15.47 -8.51
C GLY A 11 -46.48 -16.52 -8.86
N LYS A 12 -46.22 -16.82 -10.11
CA LYS A 12 -45.14 -17.73 -10.56
C LYS A 12 -43.90 -16.97 -10.96
N GLN A 13 -42.74 -17.45 -10.53
CA GLN A 13 -41.42 -16.84 -10.81
C GLN A 13 -40.89 -17.19 -12.21
N PHE A 14 -41.43 -18.23 -12.86
CA PHE A 14 -40.99 -18.70 -14.16
C PHE A 14 -42.19 -18.92 -15.11
N CYS A 15 -41.97 -18.66 -16.38
CA CYS A 15 -42.95 -18.98 -17.42
C CYS A 15 -43.14 -20.49 -17.54
N HIS A 16 -44.38 -20.96 -17.45
CA HIS A 16 -44.71 -22.37 -17.54
C HIS A 16 -44.52 -22.97 -18.94
N ALA A 17 -44.40 -22.14 -20.00
CA ALA A 17 -44.23 -22.59 -21.37
C ALA A 17 -42.75 -22.65 -21.80
N CYS A 18 -41.90 -21.69 -21.40
CA CYS A 18 -40.50 -21.62 -21.85
C CYS A 18 -39.47 -21.60 -20.73
N GLY A 19 -39.87 -21.64 -19.47
CA GLY A 19 -38.98 -21.62 -18.31
C GLY A 19 -38.27 -20.26 -18.03
N ALA A 20 -38.52 -19.24 -18.86
CA ALA A 20 -37.91 -17.93 -18.65
C ALA A 20 -38.44 -17.27 -17.38
N HIS A 21 -37.59 -16.50 -16.70
CA HIS A 21 -37.94 -15.79 -15.47
C HIS A 21 -39.03 -14.74 -15.73
N ALA A 22 -40.05 -14.66 -14.87
CA ALA A 22 -41.12 -13.65 -14.99
C ALA A 22 -40.50 -12.27 -14.70
N ALA A 23 -40.64 -11.32 -15.61
CA ALA A 23 -39.97 -10.04 -15.64
C ALA A 23 -40.25 -9.12 -14.43
N ASN A 24 -41.17 -9.47 -13.57
CA ASN A 24 -41.65 -8.63 -12.46
C ASN A 24 -41.45 -9.23 -11.06
N ALA A 25 -40.59 -10.22 -10.90
CA ALA A 25 -40.28 -10.76 -9.57
C ALA A 25 -38.90 -10.33 -9.09
N CYS A 26 -38.78 -9.96 -7.83
CA CYS A 26 -37.51 -9.62 -7.23
C CYS A 26 -36.54 -10.82 -7.27
N PRO A 27 -35.32 -10.67 -7.81
CA PRO A 27 -34.35 -11.77 -7.88
C PRO A 27 -33.84 -12.22 -6.50
N SER A 28 -33.99 -11.39 -5.47
CA SER A 28 -33.51 -11.67 -4.13
C SER A 28 -34.59 -12.29 -3.21
N CYS A 29 -35.82 -11.79 -3.24
CA CYS A 29 -36.89 -12.25 -2.32
C CYS A 29 -38.11 -12.85 -3.03
N GLY A 30 -38.14 -12.88 -4.38
CA GLY A 30 -39.21 -13.46 -5.16
C GLY A 30 -40.55 -12.70 -5.17
N LYS A 31 -40.67 -11.58 -4.44
CA LYS A 31 -41.90 -10.79 -4.42
C LYS A 31 -42.08 -9.98 -5.69
N PRO A 32 -43.34 -9.72 -6.14
CA PRO A 32 -43.58 -8.94 -7.35
C PRO A 32 -43.10 -7.48 -7.14
N ILE A 33 -42.49 -6.93 -8.22
CA ILE A 33 -42.08 -5.51 -8.29
C ILE A 33 -42.86 -4.89 -9.45
N ASP A 34 -43.54 -3.77 -9.22
CA ASP A 34 -44.21 -3.02 -10.26
C ASP A 34 -43.24 -2.42 -11.29
N ALA A 35 -43.66 -2.35 -12.54
CA ALA A 35 -42.88 -1.81 -13.63
C ALA A 35 -42.55 -0.32 -13.33
N GLY A 36 -41.27 -0.02 -13.20
CA GLY A 36 -40.78 1.35 -12.91
C GLY A 36 -40.02 1.51 -11.58
N PHE A 37 -40.10 0.53 -10.68
CA PHE A 37 -39.30 0.57 -9.46
C PHE A 37 -37.87 0.10 -9.73
N ARG A 38 -36.91 0.89 -9.32
CA ARG A 38 -35.47 0.59 -9.45
C ARG A 38 -34.96 -0.35 -8.35
N PHE A 39 -35.70 -0.47 -7.25
CA PHE A 39 -35.40 -1.31 -6.10
C PHE A 39 -36.67 -2.00 -5.60
N CYS A 40 -36.53 -3.22 -5.09
CA CYS A 40 -37.62 -3.95 -4.46
C CYS A 40 -38.10 -3.24 -3.18
N PRO A 41 -39.38 -2.90 -3.04
CA PRO A 41 -39.89 -2.21 -1.84
C PRO A 41 -39.85 -3.08 -0.58
N GLU A 42 -39.74 -4.40 -0.73
CA GLU A 42 -39.76 -5.34 0.41
C GLU A 42 -38.37 -5.68 0.95
N CYS A 43 -37.33 -5.78 0.07
CA CYS A 43 -35.99 -6.19 0.51
C CYS A 43 -34.86 -5.23 0.08
N GLY A 44 -35.18 -4.15 -0.64
CA GLY A 44 -34.21 -3.17 -1.07
C GLY A 44 -33.27 -3.62 -2.23
N ALA A 45 -33.43 -4.85 -2.73
CA ALA A 45 -32.58 -5.35 -3.82
C ALA A 45 -32.88 -4.61 -5.13
N PRO A 46 -31.88 -4.32 -5.99
CA PRO A 46 -32.09 -3.65 -7.27
C PRO A 46 -32.93 -4.53 -8.21
N SER A 47 -33.94 -3.93 -8.88
CA SER A 47 -34.76 -4.62 -9.88
C SER A 47 -34.03 -4.69 -11.21
N VAL A 48 -33.86 -5.89 -11.76
CA VAL A 48 -33.28 -6.10 -13.09
C VAL A 48 -34.36 -5.86 -14.16
N ALA A 49 -34.74 -4.65 -14.40
CA ALA A 49 -35.60 -4.28 -15.52
C ALA A 49 -35.23 -2.90 -16.06
N ALA A 50 -34.17 -2.88 -16.87
CA ALA A 50 -33.95 -1.84 -17.85
C ALA A 50 -33.12 -2.43 -18.99
N SER A 51 -33.76 -3.21 -19.86
CA SER A 51 -33.25 -3.46 -21.21
C SER A 51 -33.33 -2.14 -21.96
N SER A 52 -32.23 -1.44 -22.10
CA SER A 52 -32.11 -0.28 -22.97
C SER A 52 -32.07 -0.68 -24.43
N PRO A 53 -32.60 0.13 -25.36
CA PRO A 53 -32.59 -0.17 -26.78
C PRO A 53 -31.17 -0.17 -27.32
N ASN A 54 -30.93 -1.06 -28.24
CA ASN A 54 -29.73 -1.31 -29.00
C ASN A 54 -29.19 -0.01 -29.65
N ILE A 55 -28.18 0.60 -29.04
CA ILE A 55 -27.35 1.63 -29.65
C ILE A 55 -25.99 0.99 -29.92
N ALA A 56 -25.53 1.13 -31.17
CA ALA A 56 -24.30 0.60 -31.71
C ALA A 56 -23.15 0.61 -30.68
N THR A 57 -22.49 -0.53 -30.53
CA THR A 57 -21.31 -0.76 -29.75
C THR A 57 -20.26 0.33 -29.98
N PRO A 58 -20.03 1.26 -29.03
CA PRO A 58 -18.75 1.94 -29.00
C PRO A 58 -17.72 0.92 -28.49
N THR A 59 -16.62 0.83 -29.20
CA THR A 59 -15.38 0.20 -28.74
C THR A 59 -15.22 0.41 -27.24
N PRO A 60 -14.90 -0.62 -26.42
CA PRO A 60 -14.77 -0.44 -24.99
C PRO A 60 -13.69 0.60 -24.72
N SER A 61 -14.14 1.80 -24.37
CA SER A 61 -13.26 2.82 -23.78
C SER A 61 -12.72 2.19 -22.51
N PRO A 62 -11.41 2.21 -22.25
CA PRO A 62 -10.88 1.65 -21.03
C PRO A 62 -11.60 2.31 -19.87
N ALA A 63 -12.18 1.49 -18.99
CA ALA A 63 -12.80 1.95 -17.74
C ALA A 63 -11.84 2.92 -17.06
N PRO A 64 -12.32 4.01 -16.43
CA PRO A 64 -11.43 4.95 -15.76
C PRO A 64 -10.59 4.16 -14.76
N SER A 65 -9.32 3.97 -15.09
CA SER A 65 -8.34 3.37 -14.19
C SER A 65 -8.41 4.14 -12.88
N SER A 66 -8.55 3.40 -11.77
CA SER A 66 -8.45 3.98 -10.42
C SER A 66 -7.27 4.95 -10.38
N PRO A 67 -7.40 6.14 -9.76
CA PRO A 67 -6.29 7.10 -9.65
C PRO A 67 -4.99 6.44 -9.19
N LEU A 68 -5.08 5.43 -8.32
CA LEU A 68 -3.96 4.63 -7.83
C LEU A 68 -3.21 3.83 -8.92
N ALA A 69 -3.87 3.47 -10.03
CA ALA A 69 -3.26 2.64 -11.09
C ALA A 69 -2.52 3.46 -12.16
N ARG A 70 -2.80 4.76 -12.26
CA ARG A 70 -2.22 5.62 -13.32
C ARG A 70 -0.75 5.96 -13.10
N ASP A 71 -0.29 5.98 -11.85
CA ASP A 71 1.02 6.51 -11.47
C ASP A 71 2.05 5.42 -11.13
N ILE A 72 1.67 4.13 -11.19
CA ILE A 72 2.61 3.03 -10.92
C ILE A 72 3.63 2.94 -12.05
N PRO A 73 4.95 3.08 -11.77
CA PRO A 73 5.99 2.91 -12.79
C PRO A 73 5.89 1.56 -13.50
N ALA A 74 6.07 1.55 -14.82
CA ALA A 74 5.87 0.35 -15.65
C ALA A 74 6.69 -0.86 -15.16
N VAL A 75 7.91 -0.63 -14.68
CA VAL A 75 8.79 -1.66 -14.11
C VAL A 75 8.18 -2.26 -12.84
N LEU A 76 7.65 -1.44 -11.94
CA LEU A 76 7.00 -1.89 -10.71
C LEU A 76 5.70 -2.63 -11.04
N ALA A 77 4.90 -2.13 -11.97
CA ALA A 77 3.69 -2.79 -12.45
C ALA A 77 3.98 -4.18 -13.06
N ALA A 78 5.11 -4.35 -13.76
CA ALA A 78 5.54 -5.64 -14.29
C ALA A 78 5.93 -6.60 -13.16
N LYS A 79 6.67 -6.15 -12.15
CA LYS A 79 7.03 -6.94 -10.96
C LYS A 79 5.79 -7.38 -10.17
N ILE A 80 4.83 -6.48 -9.99
CA ILE A 80 3.55 -6.78 -9.34
C ILE A 80 2.81 -7.89 -10.09
N ARG A 81 2.67 -7.77 -11.40
CA ARG A 81 2.01 -8.79 -12.23
C ARG A 81 2.71 -10.15 -12.15
N ALA A 82 4.04 -10.17 -12.16
CA ALA A 82 4.81 -11.40 -12.02
C ALA A 82 4.60 -12.09 -10.65
N SER A 83 4.30 -11.33 -9.60
CA SER A 83 4.08 -11.86 -8.24
C SER A 83 2.63 -12.30 -7.99
N GLN A 84 1.67 -12.00 -8.87
CA GLN A 84 0.24 -12.29 -8.66
C GLN A 84 -0.10 -13.79 -8.60
N GLY A 85 0.70 -14.67 -9.20
CA GLY A 85 0.45 -16.11 -9.25
C GLY A 85 0.62 -16.89 -7.94
N VAL A 86 1.13 -16.26 -6.87
CA VAL A 86 1.61 -16.97 -5.65
C VAL A 86 0.79 -16.61 -4.38
N ILE A 87 -0.16 -15.64 -4.44
CA ILE A 87 -0.56 -14.94 -3.22
C ILE A 87 -2.07 -15.01 -2.98
N ALA A 88 -2.59 -16.15 -2.61
CA ALA A 88 -3.93 -16.25 -1.99
C ALA A 88 -3.78 -16.79 -0.55
N GLY A 89 -3.95 -15.90 0.44
CA GLY A 89 -4.02 -16.30 1.85
C GLY A 89 -2.68 -16.52 2.55
N GLU A 90 -1.56 -16.13 1.97
CA GLU A 90 -0.24 -16.27 2.59
C GLU A 90 0.00 -15.20 3.66
N ARG A 91 0.57 -15.63 4.81
CA ARG A 91 0.99 -14.72 5.87
C ARG A 91 2.37 -14.15 5.56
N LYS A 92 2.45 -12.85 5.30
CA LYS A 92 3.72 -12.15 5.00
C LYS A 92 4.06 -11.13 6.07
N LEU A 93 5.35 -10.96 6.31
CA LEU A 93 5.86 -9.84 7.09
C LEU A 93 5.97 -8.63 6.17
N VAL A 94 5.23 -7.58 6.47
CA VAL A 94 5.22 -6.34 5.67
C VAL A 94 5.42 -5.12 6.56
N THR A 95 5.84 -4.03 5.94
CA THR A 95 5.86 -2.72 6.59
C THR A 95 4.70 -1.89 6.05
N VAL A 96 3.91 -1.37 6.96
CA VAL A 96 2.76 -0.50 6.69
C VAL A 96 3.10 0.92 7.10
N MET A 97 2.84 1.87 6.23
CA MET A 97 2.97 3.30 6.49
C MET A 97 1.61 3.97 6.34
N PHE A 98 1.22 4.77 7.32
CA PHE A 98 0.15 5.75 7.21
C PHE A 98 0.73 7.14 7.24
N CYS A 99 0.30 7.97 6.32
CA CYS A 99 0.65 9.38 6.20
C CYS A 99 -0.61 10.22 6.06
N ASP A 100 -0.69 11.34 6.75
CA ASP A 100 -1.87 12.21 6.80
C ASP A 100 -1.44 13.67 6.86
N LEU A 101 -2.18 14.54 6.18
CA LEU A 101 -1.89 15.98 6.15
C LEU A 101 -2.48 16.66 7.38
N VAL A 102 -1.66 17.39 8.12
CA VAL A 102 -2.11 18.08 9.34
C VAL A 102 -2.99 19.26 8.99
N GLY A 103 -4.19 19.31 9.56
CA GLY A 103 -5.09 20.46 9.42
C GLY A 103 -5.69 20.63 8.03
N SER A 104 -5.75 19.56 7.23
CA SER A 104 -6.33 19.56 5.89
C SER A 104 -7.73 20.17 5.83
N THR A 105 -8.59 19.92 6.80
CA THR A 105 -9.93 20.51 6.91
C THR A 105 -9.87 22.02 7.03
N ALA A 106 -9.02 22.54 7.92
CA ALA A 106 -8.88 23.99 8.10
C ALA A 106 -8.23 24.68 6.89
N ILE A 107 -7.38 23.95 6.15
CA ILE A 107 -6.83 24.44 4.88
C ILE A 107 -7.93 24.49 3.81
N ALA A 108 -8.76 23.45 3.73
CA ALA A 108 -9.89 23.38 2.80
C ALA A 108 -10.94 24.47 3.03
N GLU A 109 -11.15 24.89 4.28
CA GLU A 109 -12.05 26.00 4.64
C GLU A 109 -11.50 27.39 4.23
N ARG A 110 -10.19 27.52 4.00
CA ARG A 110 -9.51 28.78 3.68
C ARG A 110 -9.26 28.99 2.20
N LEU A 111 -9.21 27.92 1.43
CA LEU A 111 -8.91 27.90 0.00
C LEU A 111 -10.18 27.69 -0.82
N ASP A 112 -10.17 28.21 -2.05
CA ASP A 112 -11.16 27.80 -3.02
C ASP A 112 -11.03 26.31 -3.36
N PRO A 113 -12.14 25.61 -3.73
CA PRO A 113 -12.12 24.18 -3.99
C PRO A 113 -11.09 23.74 -5.03
N GLU A 114 -10.83 24.55 -6.06
CA GLU A 114 -9.83 24.30 -7.09
C GLU A 114 -8.41 24.41 -6.52
N GLU A 115 -8.14 25.43 -5.72
CA GLU A 115 -6.83 25.63 -5.08
C GLU A 115 -6.52 24.51 -4.10
N TYR A 116 -7.52 24.08 -3.31
CA TYR A 116 -7.36 22.95 -2.39
C TYR A 116 -7.11 21.63 -3.13
N ARG A 117 -7.82 21.40 -4.23
CA ARG A 117 -7.58 20.23 -5.09
C ARG A 117 -6.15 20.21 -5.63
N ASP A 118 -5.69 21.31 -6.19
CA ASP A 118 -4.35 21.44 -6.78
C ASP A 118 -3.25 21.26 -5.71
N LEU A 119 -3.50 21.73 -4.49
CA LEU A 119 -2.64 21.50 -3.33
C LEU A 119 -2.57 20.00 -2.96
N LEU A 120 -3.73 19.35 -2.90
CA LEU A 120 -3.83 17.93 -2.59
C LEU A 120 -3.17 17.07 -3.68
N GLU A 121 -3.31 17.43 -4.95
CA GLU A 121 -2.64 16.76 -6.07
C GLU A 121 -1.11 16.86 -5.94
N GLN A 122 -0.57 18.02 -5.56
CA GLN A 122 0.87 18.20 -5.33
C GLN A 122 1.38 17.33 -4.17
N TYR A 123 0.64 17.28 -3.06
CA TYR A 123 0.96 16.41 -1.93
C TYR A 123 0.94 14.93 -2.32
N MET A 124 -0.13 14.49 -3.01
CA MET A 124 -0.26 13.10 -3.47
C MET A 124 0.85 12.72 -4.45
N ALA A 125 1.24 13.62 -5.37
CA ALA A 125 2.34 13.39 -6.29
C ALA A 125 3.67 13.17 -5.56
N ILE A 126 3.92 13.91 -4.47
CA ILE A 126 5.08 13.69 -3.59
C ILE A 126 5.00 12.30 -2.96
N ALA A 127 3.87 11.95 -2.34
CA ALA A 127 3.70 10.67 -1.67
C ALA A 127 3.88 9.49 -2.64
N PHE A 128 3.28 9.56 -3.83
CA PHE A 128 3.40 8.52 -4.86
C PHE A 128 4.85 8.37 -5.33
N ARG A 129 5.51 9.47 -5.66
CA ARG A 129 6.89 9.47 -6.12
C ARG A 129 7.81 8.80 -5.08
N GLU A 130 7.73 9.19 -3.82
CA GLU A 130 8.66 8.69 -2.80
C GLU A 130 8.37 7.24 -2.42
N VAL A 131 7.11 6.81 -2.39
CA VAL A 131 6.73 5.41 -2.16
C VAL A 131 7.17 4.52 -3.31
N TYR A 132 6.85 4.90 -4.56
CA TYR A 132 7.18 4.07 -5.73
C TYR A 132 8.68 4.02 -6.03
N ARG A 133 9.43 5.07 -5.69
CA ARG A 133 10.89 5.10 -5.84
C ARG A 133 11.59 3.98 -5.07
N VAL A 134 11.04 3.56 -3.95
CA VAL A 134 11.56 2.47 -3.13
C VAL A 134 10.74 1.17 -3.29
N GLU A 135 9.99 1.05 -4.38
CA GLU A 135 9.16 -0.11 -4.72
C GLU A 135 8.09 -0.45 -3.67
N GLY A 136 7.65 0.54 -2.90
CA GLY A 136 6.44 0.45 -2.09
C GLY A 136 5.19 0.58 -2.95
N ILE A 137 4.02 0.26 -2.40
CA ILE A 137 2.73 0.33 -3.10
C ILE A 137 1.75 1.10 -2.25
N ILE A 138 1.08 2.07 -2.85
CA ILE A 138 -0.04 2.75 -2.23
C ILE A 138 -1.28 1.88 -2.42
N THR A 139 -1.88 1.48 -1.32
CA THR A 139 -3.02 0.55 -1.30
C THR A 139 -4.33 1.24 -1.00
N HIS A 140 -4.31 2.35 -0.31
CA HIS A 140 -5.53 3.05 0.08
C HIS A 140 -5.31 4.57 0.14
N LEU A 141 -6.32 5.31 -0.33
CA LEU A 141 -6.43 6.76 -0.18
C LEU A 141 -7.76 7.08 0.50
N ALA A 142 -7.73 7.88 1.55
CA ALA A 142 -8.90 8.33 2.27
C ALA A 142 -8.80 9.85 2.52
N GLY A 143 -9.39 10.63 1.62
CA GLY A 143 -9.20 12.08 1.63
C GLY A 143 -7.74 12.44 1.37
N ASP A 144 -7.09 13.04 2.36
CA ASP A 144 -5.67 13.37 2.39
C ASP A 144 -4.79 12.26 3.01
N GLY A 145 -5.40 11.19 3.52
CA GLY A 145 -4.71 10.04 4.09
C GLY A 145 -4.17 9.08 3.03
N VAL A 146 -2.90 8.71 3.16
CA VAL A 146 -2.21 7.74 2.30
C VAL A 146 -1.78 6.53 3.11
N MET A 147 -2.16 5.34 2.65
CA MET A 147 -1.64 4.07 3.17
C MET A 147 -0.74 3.43 2.13
N ALA A 148 0.47 3.10 2.53
CA ALA A 148 1.43 2.40 1.70
C ALA A 148 1.93 1.11 2.36
N LEU A 149 2.30 0.15 1.51
CA LEU A 149 2.80 -1.18 1.86
C LEU A 149 4.17 -1.40 1.24
N PHE A 150 5.07 -2.04 2.01
CA PHE A 150 6.41 -2.43 1.57
C PHE A 150 6.63 -3.91 1.92
N GLY A 151 7.19 -4.69 0.99
CA GLY A 151 7.41 -6.12 1.15
C GLY A 151 6.27 -7.01 0.64
N ALA A 152 5.21 -6.42 0.06
CA ALA A 152 4.18 -7.13 -0.69
C ALA A 152 3.58 -6.21 -1.77
N PRO A 153 3.19 -6.75 -2.94
CA PRO A 153 3.34 -8.12 -3.42
C PRO A 153 4.80 -8.49 -3.69
N VAL A 154 5.64 -7.50 -4.02
CA VAL A 154 7.07 -7.72 -4.23
C VAL A 154 7.75 -7.85 -2.87
N ALA A 155 8.36 -9.00 -2.62
CA ALA A 155 9.05 -9.26 -1.37
C ALA A 155 10.40 -8.52 -1.35
N HIS A 156 10.67 -7.81 -0.26
CA HIS A 156 11.93 -7.14 -0.01
C HIS A 156 12.40 -7.44 1.42
N GLU A 157 13.64 -7.91 1.56
CA GLU A 157 14.24 -8.14 2.88
C GLU A 157 14.40 -6.84 3.67
N ASP A 158 14.62 -5.73 2.98
CA ASP A 158 14.78 -4.38 3.49
C ASP A 158 13.47 -3.56 3.52
N ALA A 159 12.30 -4.22 3.46
CA ALA A 159 11.01 -3.55 3.50
C ALA A 159 10.86 -2.54 4.66
N PRO A 160 11.34 -2.82 5.89
CA PRO A 160 11.29 -1.85 7.00
C PRO A 160 12.14 -0.60 6.72
N TYR A 161 13.33 -0.77 6.16
CA TYR A 161 14.19 0.34 5.78
C TYR A 161 13.52 1.21 4.71
N ARG A 162 12.97 0.58 3.66
CA ARG A 162 12.26 1.27 2.56
C ARG A 162 11.09 2.08 3.07
N GLY A 163 10.28 1.51 3.97
CA GLY A 163 9.12 2.20 4.56
C GLY A 163 9.51 3.44 5.37
N VAL A 164 10.53 3.33 6.22
CA VAL A 164 11.01 4.47 7.02
C VAL A 164 11.70 5.52 6.13
N TYR A 165 12.46 5.08 5.12
CA TYR A 165 13.09 5.99 4.16
C TYR A 165 12.05 6.77 3.35
N ALA A 166 11.00 6.12 2.84
CA ALA A 166 9.90 6.79 2.15
C ALA A 166 9.19 7.80 3.05
N ALA A 167 8.95 7.45 4.32
CA ALA A 167 8.33 8.35 5.29
C ALA A 167 9.15 9.64 5.49
N LEU A 168 10.46 9.52 5.67
CA LEU A 168 11.36 10.66 5.79
C LEU A 168 11.37 11.50 4.50
N ALA A 169 11.47 10.85 3.34
CA ALA A 169 11.51 11.53 2.05
C ALA A 169 10.21 12.31 1.77
N ILE A 170 9.04 11.75 2.11
CA ILE A 170 7.75 12.45 2.02
C ILE A 170 7.75 13.68 2.93
N ARG A 171 8.11 13.50 4.20
CA ARG A 171 8.18 14.61 5.18
C ARG A 171 9.06 15.74 4.69
N ASP A 172 10.26 15.42 4.22
CA ASP A 172 11.27 16.42 3.83
C ASP A 172 10.89 17.12 2.52
N ALA A 173 10.35 16.39 1.53
CA ALA A 173 9.85 16.97 0.29
C ALA A 173 8.63 17.88 0.54
N LEU A 174 7.73 17.48 1.43
CA LEU A 174 6.59 18.31 1.80
C LEU A 174 7.01 19.56 2.57
N ALA A 175 8.03 19.50 3.42
CA ALA A 175 8.59 20.65 4.10
C ALA A 175 9.17 21.69 3.11
N GLN A 176 9.77 21.22 2.01
CA GLN A 176 10.24 22.09 0.92
C GLN A 176 9.06 22.77 0.22
N LEU A 177 8.01 22.00 -0.16
CA LEU A 177 6.79 22.55 -0.75
C LEU A 177 6.11 23.56 0.20
N SER A 178 6.01 23.22 1.47
CA SER A 178 5.45 24.10 2.51
C SER A 178 6.19 25.43 2.62
N THR A 179 7.51 25.43 2.46
CA THR A 179 8.33 26.65 2.47
C THR A 179 7.98 27.55 1.27
N GLN A 180 7.78 26.98 0.09
CA GLN A 180 7.39 27.70 -1.12
C GLN A 180 5.97 28.29 -0.97
N LEU A 181 5.01 27.48 -0.53
CA LEU A 181 3.62 27.90 -0.34
C LEU A 181 3.46 28.97 0.74
N ARG A 182 4.26 28.90 1.81
CA ARG A 182 4.26 29.92 2.86
C ARG A 182 4.72 31.27 2.35
N GLN A 183 5.70 31.29 1.44
CA GLN A 183 6.18 32.53 0.81
C GLN A 183 5.14 33.11 -0.18
N ALA A 184 4.39 32.25 -0.86
CA ALA A 184 3.41 32.64 -1.87
C ALA A 184 2.05 33.03 -1.28
N GLY A 185 1.54 32.33 -0.26
CA GLY A 185 0.18 32.51 0.25
C GLY A 185 -0.02 32.21 1.73
N GLY A 186 1.05 32.04 2.52
CA GLY A 186 0.95 31.82 3.97
C GLY A 186 0.42 30.43 4.37
N ILE A 187 0.43 29.45 3.46
CA ILE A 187 -0.02 28.08 3.71
C ILE A 187 1.16 27.28 4.28
N GLU A 188 0.95 26.63 5.40
CA GLU A 188 1.91 25.72 6.00
C GLU A 188 1.40 24.28 5.90
N LEU A 189 2.20 23.39 5.32
CA LEU A 189 1.91 21.97 5.19
C LEU A 189 2.82 21.16 6.07
N ARG A 190 2.23 20.26 6.85
CA ARG A 190 2.95 19.27 7.65
C ARG A 190 2.22 17.93 7.58
N VAL A 191 2.94 16.84 7.66
CA VAL A 191 2.37 15.48 7.73
C VAL A 191 2.61 14.87 9.10
N ARG A 192 1.78 13.89 9.43
CA ARG A 192 1.99 12.92 10.50
C ARG A 192 2.16 11.56 9.88
N ILE A 193 3.22 10.85 10.24
CA ILE A 193 3.51 9.54 9.64
C ILE A 193 3.73 8.52 10.73
N GLY A 194 3.02 7.38 10.61
CA GLY A 194 3.21 6.20 11.44
C GLY A 194 3.69 5.03 10.60
N VAL A 195 4.70 4.29 11.07
CA VAL A 195 5.24 3.11 10.38
C VAL A 195 5.32 1.93 11.33
N HIS A 196 4.76 0.80 10.92
CA HIS A 196 4.84 -0.45 11.67
C HIS A 196 5.13 -1.63 10.76
N THR A 197 5.97 -2.55 11.26
CA THR A 197 6.29 -3.81 10.59
C THR A 197 5.69 -4.97 11.38
N GLY A 198 4.91 -5.79 10.69
CA GLY A 198 4.25 -6.93 11.29
C GLY A 198 3.64 -7.88 10.27
N PRO A 199 3.10 -9.01 10.73
CA PRO A 199 2.47 -9.98 9.86
C PRO A 199 1.12 -9.48 9.35
N VAL A 200 0.86 -9.71 8.05
CA VAL A 200 -0.44 -9.50 7.41
C VAL A 200 -0.81 -10.73 6.61
N VAL A 201 -2.09 -10.97 6.43
CA VAL A 201 -2.58 -11.95 5.47
C VAL A 201 -2.80 -11.20 4.15
N VAL A 202 -2.06 -11.59 3.13
CA VAL A 202 -2.15 -11.01 1.80
C VAL A 202 -3.19 -11.82 1.03
N GLY A 203 -4.27 -11.16 0.60
CA GLY A 203 -5.31 -11.76 -0.22
C GLY A 203 -5.64 -10.86 -1.40
N THR A 204 -5.90 -11.44 -2.56
CA THR A 204 -6.48 -10.72 -3.70
C THR A 204 -7.98 -10.71 -3.55
N VAL A 205 -8.57 -9.52 -3.43
CA VAL A 205 -10.02 -9.34 -3.56
C VAL A 205 -10.27 -8.64 -4.89
N GLY A 206 -10.69 -9.41 -5.91
CA GLY A 206 -11.07 -8.88 -7.22
C GLY A 206 -10.15 -9.29 -8.37
N SER A 207 -10.68 -9.22 -9.59
CA SER A 207 -10.06 -9.73 -10.84
C SER A 207 -9.15 -8.73 -11.58
N ASP A 208 -9.03 -7.51 -11.11
CA ASP A 208 -8.23 -6.46 -11.75
C ASP A 208 -7.26 -5.82 -10.76
N LEU A 209 -6.29 -5.04 -11.24
CA LEU A 209 -5.21 -4.33 -10.53
C LEU A 209 -5.63 -3.56 -9.24
N LYS A 210 -6.86 -3.65 -8.82
CA LYS A 210 -7.37 -3.32 -7.48
C LYS A 210 -6.97 -4.43 -6.52
N MET A 211 -5.73 -4.39 -6.08
CA MET A 211 -5.34 -5.15 -4.91
C MET A 211 -5.83 -4.38 -3.68
N ASP A 212 -7.06 -4.64 -3.27
CA ASP A 212 -7.45 -4.38 -1.91
C ASP A 212 -6.65 -5.37 -1.05
N TYR A 213 -5.40 -4.98 -0.77
CA TYR A 213 -4.66 -5.60 0.32
C TYR A 213 -5.41 -5.22 1.60
N THR A 214 -6.44 -5.97 1.89
CA THR A 214 -7.05 -5.92 3.19
C THR A 214 -6.02 -6.53 4.13
N ALA A 215 -5.07 -5.70 4.56
CA ALA A 215 -4.18 -6.01 5.65
C ALA A 215 -5.06 -6.13 6.91
N ILE A 216 -5.82 -7.23 6.98
CA ILE A 216 -6.64 -7.58 8.13
C ILE A 216 -5.65 -7.99 9.21
N GLY A 217 -5.47 -7.11 10.18
CA GLY A 217 -4.64 -7.43 11.32
C GLY A 217 -4.27 -6.21 12.16
N ASP A 218 -3.71 -6.48 13.31
CA ASP A 218 -3.21 -5.49 14.26
C ASP A 218 -2.12 -4.59 13.64
N THR A 219 -1.41 -5.08 12.61
CA THR A 219 -0.32 -4.39 11.89
C THR A 219 -0.78 -3.08 11.26
N THR A 220 -1.86 -3.08 10.49
CA THR A 220 -2.42 -1.87 9.87
C THR A 220 -2.93 -0.89 10.92
N ASN A 221 -3.67 -1.42 11.90
CA ASN A 221 -4.24 -0.62 12.98
C ASN A 221 -3.16 0.06 13.82
N LEU A 222 -2.04 -0.61 14.09
CA LEU A 222 -0.96 -0.03 14.88
C LEU A 222 -0.25 1.09 14.11
N SER A 223 0.01 0.91 12.83
CA SER A 223 0.59 1.95 11.98
C SER A 223 -0.29 3.21 11.94
N GLN A 224 -1.60 3.04 11.73
CA GLN A 224 -2.57 4.14 11.74
C GLN A 224 -2.63 4.87 13.09
N ARG A 225 -2.60 4.11 14.20
CA ARG A 225 -2.60 4.70 15.55
C ARG A 225 -1.32 5.48 15.84
N LEU A 226 -0.16 5.00 15.40
CA LEU A 226 1.10 5.74 15.50
C LEU A 226 1.01 7.05 14.73
N GLN A 227 0.47 7.03 13.51
CA GLN A 227 0.23 8.24 12.73
C GLN A 227 -0.68 9.22 13.47
N SER A 228 -1.78 8.75 14.09
CA SER A 228 -2.75 9.62 14.77
C SER A 228 -2.20 10.30 16.04
N VAL A 229 -1.20 9.71 16.73
CA VAL A 229 -0.56 10.30 17.91
C VAL A 229 0.74 11.05 17.58
N ALA A 230 1.22 10.95 16.35
CA ALA A 230 2.40 11.71 15.92
C ALA A 230 2.11 13.21 15.91
N GLU A 231 3.07 14.00 16.34
CA GLU A 231 3.00 15.46 16.21
C GLU A 231 3.23 15.91 14.75
N PRO A 232 2.80 17.14 14.39
CA PRO A 232 3.01 17.68 13.05
C PRO A 232 4.49 17.68 12.62
N GLY A 233 4.80 17.00 11.53
CA GLY A 233 6.16 16.83 11.00
C GLY A 233 6.91 15.62 11.57
N MET A 234 6.27 14.83 12.43
CA MET A 234 6.90 13.67 13.08
C MET A 234 6.70 12.39 12.25
N VAL A 235 7.74 11.56 12.22
CA VAL A 235 7.71 10.18 11.74
C VAL A 235 7.89 9.25 12.94
N LEU A 236 6.84 8.51 13.30
CA LEU A 236 6.87 7.54 14.40
C LEU A 236 6.99 6.12 13.85
N ILE A 237 7.88 5.34 14.42
CA ILE A 237 8.02 3.92 14.14
C ILE A 237 7.79 3.08 15.40
N SER A 238 7.18 1.91 15.24
CA SER A 238 7.02 0.95 16.35
C SER A 238 8.35 0.35 16.79
N ASP A 239 8.39 -0.24 17.97
CA ASP A 239 9.55 -1.01 18.47
C ASP A 239 9.91 -2.18 17.53
N ALA A 240 8.93 -2.87 16.95
CA ALA A 240 9.18 -3.92 15.96
C ALA A 240 9.92 -3.40 14.72
N THR A 241 9.50 -2.24 14.19
CA THR A 241 10.19 -1.59 13.05
C THR A 241 11.57 -1.10 13.47
N HIS A 242 11.67 -0.43 14.64
CA HIS A 242 12.94 0.08 15.15
C HIS A 242 14.02 -1.01 15.24
N ARG A 243 13.67 -2.20 15.77
CA ARG A 243 14.64 -3.32 15.85
C ARG A 243 15.18 -3.72 14.47
N LEU A 244 14.35 -3.68 13.44
CA LEU A 244 14.73 -4.07 12.07
C LEU A 244 15.57 -3.00 11.36
N VAL A 245 15.36 -1.72 11.68
CA VAL A 245 16.07 -0.60 11.06
C VAL A 245 17.17 0.02 11.97
N ARG A 246 17.48 -0.63 13.07
CA ARG A 246 18.44 -0.13 14.05
C ARG A 246 19.81 0.14 13.41
N GLY A 247 20.31 1.36 13.60
CA GLY A 247 21.60 1.82 13.10
C GLY A 247 21.54 2.48 11.71
N PHE A 248 20.41 2.36 10.95
CA PHE A 248 20.25 3.04 9.67
C PHE A 248 19.73 4.47 9.78
N PHE A 249 19.05 4.75 10.87
CA PHE A 249 18.39 6.04 11.07
C PHE A 249 18.79 6.65 12.41
N ASP A 250 18.81 7.98 12.45
CA ASP A 250 18.88 8.74 13.67
C ASP A 250 17.50 8.74 14.34
N VAL A 251 17.45 8.17 15.55
CA VAL A 251 16.19 7.87 16.23
C VAL A 251 16.26 8.41 17.65
N LEU A 252 15.26 9.18 18.08
CA LEU A 252 15.17 9.66 19.44
C LEU A 252 14.89 8.54 20.44
N PRO A 253 15.15 8.76 21.75
CA PRO A 253 14.82 7.80 22.79
C PRO A 253 13.37 7.34 22.74
N ALA A 254 13.13 6.09 23.15
CA ALA A 254 11.81 5.47 23.17
C ALA A 254 10.81 6.31 23.98
N GLN A 255 9.63 6.47 23.42
CA GLN A 255 8.47 7.08 24.06
C GLN A 255 7.34 6.07 24.20
N ARG A 256 6.49 6.25 25.21
CA ARG A 256 5.31 5.41 25.43
C ARG A 256 4.06 6.19 25.09
N PHE A 257 3.23 5.60 24.23
CA PHE A 257 1.98 6.22 23.78
C PHE A 257 0.80 5.35 24.20
N GLU A 258 -0.19 5.98 24.82
CA GLU A 258 -1.50 5.34 25.05
C GLU A 258 -2.28 5.37 23.74
N LEU A 259 -2.53 4.20 23.17
CA LEU A 259 -3.23 4.07 21.89
C LEU A 259 -4.64 3.50 22.12
N LYS A 260 -5.64 4.13 21.52
CA LYS A 260 -7.05 3.70 21.64
C LYS A 260 -7.20 2.20 21.30
N GLY A 261 -7.73 1.41 22.23
CA GLY A 261 -7.96 -0.03 22.07
C GLY A 261 -6.72 -0.92 22.22
N LYS A 262 -5.60 -0.40 22.73
CA LYS A 262 -4.51 -1.18 23.31
C LYS A 262 -4.63 -1.12 24.84
N ARG A 263 -4.41 -2.26 25.52
CA ARG A 263 -4.45 -2.34 26.98
C ARG A 263 -3.22 -1.78 27.64
N GLU A 264 -2.08 -1.86 26.95
CA GLU A 264 -0.77 -1.39 27.42
C GLU A 264 -0.25 -0.28 26.50
N PRO A 265 0.49 0.69 27.06
CA PRO A 265 1.16 1.71 26.27
C PRO A 265 2.10 1.08 25.25
N VAL A 266 2.08 1.59 24.03
CA VAL A 266 2.94 1.12 22.94
C VAL A 266 4.22 1.94 22.94
N VAL A 267 5.35 1.24 22.88
CA VAL A 267 6.66 1.87 22.70
C VAL A 267 6.86 2.23 21.24
N ALA A 268 7.17 3.49 20.98
CA ALA A 268 7.49 4.00 19.65
C ALA A 268 8.68 4.96 19.69
N PHE A 269 9.22 5.24 18.51
CA PHE A 269 10.42 6.01 18.33
C PHE A 269 10.20 7.06 17.24
N GLU A 270 10.64 8.29 17.49
CA GLU A 270 10.67 9.33 16.47
C GLU A 270 11.94 9.19 15.62
N VAL A 271 11.77 9.19 14.31
CA VAL A 271 12.89 9.16 13.35
C VAL A 271 13.19 10.57 12.87
N ARG A 272 14.41 11.02 13.10
CA ARG A 272 14.88 12.36 12.71
C ARG A 272 15.42 12.40 11.30
N GLY A 273 16.17 11.39 10.90
CA GLY A 273 16.85 11.36 9.62
C GLY A 273 17.62 10.06 9.40
N LEU A 274 18.43 10.05 8.37
CA LEU A 274 19.40 8.98 8.16
C LEU A 274 20.54 9.12 9.18
N ALA A 275 21.04 7.98 9.69
CA ALA A 275 22.23 7.98 10.52
C ALA A 275 23.45 8.45 9.70
N ALA A 276 24.36 9.18 10.34
CA ALA A 276 25.55 9.67 9.68
C ALA A 276 26.39 8.50 9.15
N ALA A 277 26.58 8.45 7.84
CA ALA A 277 27.51 7.62 7.09
C ALA A 277 27.66 6.17 7.61
N THR A 278 26.64 5.36 7.50
CA THR A 278 26.73 3.95 7.85
C THR A 278 26.39 3.09 6.64
N THR A 279 27.39 2.34 6.17
CA THR A 279 27.14 1.26 5.22
C THR A 279 26.38 0.12 5.93
N PRO A 280 25.57 -0.67 5.22
CA PRO A 280 24.93 -1.87 5.79
C PRO A 280 25.94 -2.78 6.53
N MET A 281 27.17 -2.85 6.05
CA MET A 281 28.25 -3.62 6.66
C MET A 281 28.70 -3.01 8.00
N ALA A 282 28.94 -1.70 8.06
CA ALA A 282 29.30 -1.02 9.31
C ALA A 282 28.23 -1.16 10.40
N ILE A 283 26.95 -1.16 10.01
CA ILE A 283 25.83 -1.42 10.92
C ILE A 283 25.83 -2.88 11.41
N ALA A 284 26.10 -3.82 10.52
CA ALA A 284 26.18 -5.24 10.87
C ALA A 284 27.36 -5.51 11.82
N GLU A 285 28.50 -4.88 11.60
CA GLU A 285 29.68 -4.92 12.49
C GLU A 285 29.38 -4.33 13.86
N ALA A 286 28.76 -3.15 13.92
CA ALA A 286 28.36 -2.51 15.17
C ALA A 286 27.34 -3.31 16.00
N ARG A 287 26.52 -4.16 15.35
CA ARG A 287 25.58 -5.07 16.00
C ARG A 287 26.23 -6.35 16.53
N GLY A 288 27.49 -6.59 16.18
CA GLY A 288 28.18 -7.85 16.41
C GLY A 288 27.81 -8.89 15.36
N LEU A 289 28.73 -9.15 14.44
CA LEU A 289 28.54 -10.19 13.45
C LEU A 289 28.51 -11.56 14.14
N THR A 290 27.43 -12.32 13.93
CA THR A 290 27.41 -13.73 14.33
C THR A 290 28.49 -14.49 13.52
N PRO A 291 29.14 -15.55 14.06
CA PRO A 291 30.06 -16.36 13.28
C PRO A 291 29.41 -16.85 11.98
N LEU A 292 30.15 -16.75 10.88
CA LEU A 292 29.69 -17.36 9.62
C LEU A 292 29.85 -18.87 9.73
N VAL A 293 28.75 -19.60 9.77
CA VAL A 293 28.74 -21.05 9.87
C VAL A 293 28.45 -21.66 8.51
N GLY A 294 29.29 -22.58 8.07
CA GLY A 294 29.21 -23.14 6.72
C GLY A 294 29.81 -22.19 5.67
N ARG A 295 29.61 -22.52 4.41
CA ARG A 295 30.04 -21.70 3.26
C ARG A 295 31.54 -21.56 3.07
N GLN A 296 32.34 -22.49 3.61
CA GLN A 296 33.80 -22.46 3.50
C GLN A 296 34.28 -22.56 2.05
N GLU A 297 33.58 -23.34 1.22
CA GLU A 297 33.90 -23.49 -0.19
C GLU A 297 33.65 -22.20 -0.97
N GLU A 298 32.52 -21.54 -0.73
CA GLU A 298 32.18 -20.26 -1.40
C GLU A 298 33.14 -19.14 -0.97
N ILE A 299 33.54 -19.10 0.32
CA ILE A 299 34.55 -18.14 0.80
C ILE A 299 35.91 -18.42 0.14
N ALA A 300 36.32 -19.69 0.05
CA ALA A 300 37.59 -20.04 -0.61
C ALA A 300 37.59 -19.66 -2.10
N GLN A 301 36.44 -19.81 -2.79
CA GLN A 301 36.30 -19.37 -4.17
C GLN A 301 36.40 -17.86 -4.31
N LEU A 302 35.76 -17.09 -3.43
CA LEU A 302 35.85 -15.62 -3.42
C LEU A 302 37.29 -15.15 -3.13
N ALA A 303 37.95 -15.76 -2.15
CA ALA A 303 39.35 -15.48 -1.81
C ALA A 303 40.27 -15.75 -3.02
N ALA A 304 40.11 -16.89 -3.68
CA ALA A 304 40.87 -17.22 -4.89
C ALA A 304 40.62 -16.24 -6.06
N CYS A 305 39.39 -15.68 -6.16
CA CYS A 305 39.13 -14.61 -7.13
C CYS A 305 39.82 -13.31 -6.74
N PHE A 306 39.85 -13.00 -5.45
CA PHE A 306 40.56 -11.82 -4.91
C PHE A 306 42.07 -11.90 -5.14
N ASP A 307 42.68 -13.06 -4.90
CA ASP A 307 44.11 -13.29 -5.15
C ASP A 307 44.47 -13.10 -6.61
N ARG A 308 43.60 -13.46 -7.54
CA ARG A 308 43.81 -13.25 -8.99
C ARG A 308 43.79 -11.76 -9.39
N LEU A 309 43.21 -10.87 -8.63
CA LEU A 309 43.28 -9.43 -8.89
C LEU A 309 44.72 -8.89 -8.79
N ALA A 310 45.60 -9.50 -7.96
CA ALA A 310 46.99 -9.15 -7.84
C ALA A 310 47.76 -9.33 -9.18
N GLY A 311 47.23 -10.19 -10.08
CA GLY A 311 47.76 -10.43 -11.44
C GLY A 311 47.21 -9.51 -12.51
N SER A 312 46.59 -8.38 -12.17
CA SER A 312 46.01 -7.38 -13.09
C SER A 312 44.87 -7.87 -13.99
N LEU A 313 44.19 -8.94 -13.64
CA LEU A 313 42.99 -9.45 -14.33
C LEU A 313 41.74 -9.04 -13.59
N ALA A 314 40.87 -8.28 -14.26
CA ALA A 314 39.54 -7.99 -13.69
C ALA A 314 38.74 -9.25 -13.44
N GLN A 315 38.16 -9.38 -12.27
CA GLN A 315 37.29 -10.50 -11.88
C GLN A 315 35.85 -10.01 -11.70
N VAL A 316 34.89 -10.75 -12.25
CA VAL A 316 33.48 -10.52 -12.03
C VAL A 316 32.89 -11.77 -11.37
N VAL A 317 32.33 -11.62 -10.18
CA VAL A 317 31.71 -12.70 -9.43
C VAL A 317 30.24 -12.38 -9.23
N ALA A 318 29.35 -13.28 -9.61
CA ALA A 318 27.91 -13.18 -9.35
C ALA A 318 27.54 -14.14 -8.23
N VAL A 319 26.98 -13.60 -7.13
CA VAL A 319 26.42 -14.39 -6.04
C VAL A 319 24.92 -14.50 -6.23
N VAL A 320 24.44 -15.69 -6.55
CA VAL A 320 23.02 -15.96 -6.85
C VAL A 320 22.43 -16.86 -5.77
N GLY A 321 21.19 -16.59 -5.36
CA GLY A 321 20.45 -17.40 -4.38
C GLY A 321 19.16 -16.70 -3.99
N ASP A 322 18.27 -17.41 -3.31
CA ASP A 322 16.99 -16.92 -2.85
C ASP A 322 17.11 -15.78 -1.82
N ALA A 323 16.03 -15.01 -1.63
CA ALA A 323 15.94 -14.01 -0.58
C ALA A 323 16.15 -14.69 0.80
N GLY A 324 16.97 -14.07 1.67
CA GLY A 324 17.29 -14.66 2.98
C GLY A 324 18.38 -15.73 2.98
N SER A 325 18.91 -16.15 1.81
CA SER A 325 19.95 -17.19 1.72
C SER A 325 21.34 -16.78 2.24
N GLY A 326 21.49 -15.54 2.72
CA GLY A 326 22.74 -15.03 3.30
C GLY A 326 23.76 -14.49 2.30
N LYS A 327 23.35 -14.11 1.08
CA LYS A 327 24.23 -13.53 0.04
C LYS A 327 25.03 -12.32 0.55
N SER A 328 24.34 -11.35 1.14
CA SER A 328 24.97 -10.14 1.72
C SER A 328 25.85 -10.42 2.95
N ARG A 329 25.79 -11.62 3.50
CA ARG A 329 26.62 -12.06 4.58
C ARG A 329 27.92 -12.70 4.09
N LEU A 330 27.88 -13.24 2.88
CA LEU A 330 29.02 -13.90 2.23
C LEU A 330 29.97 -12.87 1.60
N ILE A 331 29.44 -11.72 1.16
CA ILE A 331 30.19 -10.58 0.59
C ILE A 331 30.59 -9.60 1.67
#